data_eab9ced6ab0849a47b65dafc48b49edd
#
_entry.id   eab9ced6ab0849a47b65dafc48b49edd
#
_cell.length_a   1.000
_cell.length_b   1.000
_cell.length_c   1.000
_cell.angle_alpha   90.00
_cell.angle_beta   90.00
_cell.angle_gamma   90.00
#
_symmetry.space_group_name_H-M   'P 1'
#
loop_
_entity.id
_entity.type
_entity.pdbx_description
1 polymer ?
#
loop_
_entity_poly.entity_id
_entity_poly.type
_entity_poly.pdbx_seq_one_letter_code
_entity_poly.pdbx_strand_id
1 'polypeptide(L)'
;MDKMSRRSFLKAGTAATAAFAMTPGEVLAAKAKKKASKKPTKLKVLGVGIGGRGHAVLNGVFMKNDKELYDDVELIGLADVDWKYAKGVMDKYQKFFPNCKMYNDYKKMYAELLDQADAVICGTADHTHAIVSAEALVAGKHVYCEKPLTRTVYESRLLTKLAAKAGVATQMGNQGASGEGVNLACEWLWNGEIGEVTKVEAFTDRPIWPQGLEHPEEVHKIPSTLNWDAFIGPAPKREYNEIYHPWNHRGWWDFGTGALGDMACHIMHPIFKALDLGYPIKVQGSSTPLMAESCPNAQQVKFTFPARDNMPKVAMPEVEVTWCDGGLIPYRPELLEVGKDLNISGGGAIFYGTKDTLIVGCYGERPYLLSGRKPNAPKVCRRVPVNHQRDWVRACLEDPETRVKTSSDFSEAGPFNEMVVMGVVAVRLQGLNQILDWDGEKMEFTNIPADATVRSVIKDGFSI
;
A
#
# COMPACT_ATOMS: atom_id res chain seq x y z
N MET A 1 32.14 4.32 -10.77
CA MET A 1 31.06 3.61 -10.05
C MET A 1 30.33 4.66 -9.22
N ASP A 2 29.26 5.22 -9.79
CA ASP A 2 28.55 6.33 -9.15
C ASP A 2 27.72 5.81 -7.97
N LYS A 3 28.00 6.40 -6.79
CA LYS A 3 27.29 6.15 -5.55
C LYS A 3 25.85 6.60 -5.72
N MET A 4 24.94 5.66 -5.83
CA MET A 4 23.51 5.92 -5.72
C MET A 4 23.24 6.34 -4.26
N SER A 5 23.29 7.65 -4.06
CA SER A 5 23.08 8.27 -2.77
C SER A 5 21.63 8.74 -2.66
N ARG A 6 21.20 9.04 -1.42
CA ARG A 6 20.04 9.89 -1.13
C ARG A 6 19.83 11.05 -2.13
N ARG A 7 20.92 11.50 -2.79
CA ARG A 7 20.90 12.51 -3.86
C ARG A 7 20.14 12.08 -5.14
N SER A 8 20.04 10.80 -5.49
CA SER A 8 19.34 10.37 -6.71
C SER A 8 17.81 10.39 -6.50
N PHE A 9 17.38 10.03 -5.29
CA PHE A 9 15.99 10.22 -4.88
C PHE A 9 15.69 11.71 -4.64
N LEU A 10 16.60 12.47 -4.04
CA LEU A 10 16.51 13.93 -3.94
C LEU A 10 16.47 14.61 -5.32
N LYS A 11 17.11 14.06 -6.35
CA LYS A 11 16.96 14.58 -7.72
C LYS A 11 15.58 14.27 -8.30
N ALA A 12 14.97 13.13 -8.01
CA ALA A 12 13.56 12.88 -8.34
C ALA A 12 12.64 13.73 -7.45
N GLY A 13 12.96 13.85 -6.16
CA GLY A 13 12.29 14.73 -5.19
C GLY A 13 12.52 16.22 -5.47
N THR A 14 13.73 16.67 -5.85
CA THR A 14 14.02 18.06 -6.24
C THR A 14 13.47 18.40 -7.62
N ALA A 15 13.36 17.46 -8.54
CA ALA A 15 12.59 17.64 -9.76
C ALA A 15 11.08 17.79 -9.43
N ALA A 16 10.59 17.07 -8.42
CA ALA A 16 9.23 17.24 -7.90
C ALA A 16 9.04 18.54 -7.12
N THR A 17 10.00 18.95 -6.25
CA THR A 17 9.96 20.24 -5.54
C THR A 17 10.15 21.43 -6.48
N ALA A 18 10.99 21.35 -7.50
CA ALA A 18 11.06 22.36 -8.56
C ALA A 18 9.74 22.48 -9.34
N ALA A 19 8.99 21.38 -9.45
CA ALA A 19 7.66 21.36 -10.07
C ALA A 19 6.55 21.95 -9.18
N PHE A 20 6.77 22.09 -7.86
CA PHE A 20 5.85 22.81 -6.94
C PHE A 20 5.98 24.33 -7.01
N ALA A 21 7.09 24.85 -7.55
CA ALA A 21 7.30 26.27 -7.78
C ALA A 21 6.78 26.75 -9.15
N MET A 22 6.18 25.87 -9.94
CA MET A 22 5.65 26.25 -11.26
C MET A 22 4.34 27.04 -11.13
N THR A 23 4.28 28.15 -11.84
CA THR A 23 3.08 29.01 -11.93
C THR A 23 1.94 28.31 -12.69
N PRO A 24 0.67 28.70 -12.50
CA PRO A 24 -0.46 28.15 -13.27
C PRO A 24 -0.27 28.18 -14.80
N GLY A 25 0.51 29.12 -15.32
CA GLY A 25 0.84 29.25 -16.74
C GLY A 25 1.79 28.12 -17.25
N GLU A 26 2.75 27.70 -16.43
CA GLU A 26 3.68 26.62 -16.78
C GLU A 26 2.99 25.24 -16.76
N VAL A 27 1.99 25.08 -15.89
CA VAL A 27 1.14 23.87 -15.86
C VAL A 27 0.29 23.77 -17.13
N LEU A 28 -0.19 24.89 -17.67
CA LEU A 28 -0.92 24.97 -18.94
C LEU A 28 0.01 24.70 -20.15
N ALA A 29 1.24 25.19 -20.14
CA ALA A 29 2.23 24.93 -21.18
C ALA A 29 2.69 23.45 -21.22
N ALA A 30 2.77 22.79 -20.07
CA ALA A 30 3.03 21.35 -20.00
C ALA A 30 1.86 20.50 -20.53
N LYS A 31 0.61 20.97 -20.37
CA LYS A 31 -0.59 20.34 -20.99
C LYS A 31 -0.63 20.51 -22.51
N ALA A 32 -0.12 21.62 -23.06
CA ALA A 32 -0.15 21.88 -24.50
C ALA A 32 0.80 21.00 -25.34
N LYS A 33 1.75 20.29 -24.70
CA LYS A 33 2.68 19.37 -25.39
C LYS A 33 2.22 17.90 -25.45
N LYS A 34 1.08 17.53 -24.85
CA LYS A 34 0.49 16.20 -25.09
C LYS A 34 -0.13 16.18 -26.49
N LYS A 35 0.66 15.77 -27.50
CA LYS A 35 0.08 15.23 -28.74
C LYS A 35 -0.87 14.12 -28.34
N ALA A 36 -2.11 14.13 -28.85
CA ALA A 36 -3.03 13.03 -28.75
C ALA A 36 -2.32 11.77 -29.31
N SER A 37 -1.76 10.95 -28.45
CA SER A 37 -1.21 9.67 -28.85
C SER A 37 -2.39 8.79 -29.23
N LYS A 38 -2.33 8.13 -30.39
CA LYS A 38 -3.27 7.06 -30.73
C LYS A 38 -3.29 6.09 -29.55
N LYS A 39 -4.50 5.74 -29.10
CA LYS A 39 -4.73 4.75 -28.03
C LYS A 39 -3.88 3.51 -28.34
N PRO A 40 -3.00 3.04 -27.45
CA PRO A 40 -2.22 1.85 -27.72
C PRO A 40 -3.18 0.68 -27.90
N THR A 41 -2.98 -0.11 -28.93
CA THR A 41 -3.74 -1.35 -29.16
C THR A 41 -3.33 -2.44 -28.17
N LYS A 42 -2.16 -2.28 -27.53
CA LYS A 42 -1.57 -3.20 -26.58
C LYS A 42 -0.76 -2.41 -25.54
N LEU A 43 -1.02 -2.62 -24.26
CA LEU A 43 -0.31 -1.96 -23.17
C LEU A 43 1.07 -2.62 -22.98
N LYS A 44 2.16 -1.87 -23.17
CA LYS A 44 3.53 -2.34 -22.93
C LYS A 44 3.92 -2.17 -21.47
N VAL A 45 4.23 -3.26 -20.82
CA VAL A 45 4.42 -3.31 -19.37
C VAL A 45 5.84 -3.73 -19.00
N LEU A 46 6.39 -3.08 -17.96
CA LEU A 46 7.59 -3.50 -17.24
C LEU A 46 7.19 -4.09 -15.88
N GLY A 47 7.89 -5.15 -15.44
CA GLY A 47 7.73 -5.74 -14.12
C GLY A 47 8.99 -5.61 -13.27
N VAL A 48 8.87 -5.07 -12.04
CA VAL A 48 9.96 -4.91 -11.08
C VAL A 48 9.62 -5.64 -9.79
N GLY A 49 10.51 -6.53 -9.30
CA GLY A 49 10.24 -7.36 -8.13
C GLY A 49 9.19 -8.43 -8.45
N ILE A 50 9.58 -9.43 -9.22
CA ILE A 50 8.67 -10.39 -9.84
C ILE A 50 8.59 -11.73 -9.14
N GLY A 51 9.45 -11.97 -8.17
CA GLY A 51 9.33 -13.11 -7.26
C GLY A 51 8.11 -12.98 -6.35
N GLY A 52 7.75 -14.01 -5.62
CA GLY A 52 6.69 -13.96 -4.61
C GLY A 52 5.38 -13.30 -5.10
N ARG A 53 4.99 -12.21 -4.47
CA ARG A 53 3.74 -11.51 -4.78
C ARG A 53 3.72 -10.90 -6.18
N GLY A 54 4.86 -10.39 -6.67
CA GLY A 54 4.97 -9.86 -8.03
C GLY A 54 4.56 -10.89 -9.10
N HIS A 55 4.86 -12.18 -8.89
CA HIS A 55 4.38 -13.26 -9.77
C HIS A 55 2.84 -13.32 -9.85
N ALA A 56 2.17 -13.22 -8.70
CA ALA A 56 0.70 -13.24 -8.68
C ALA A 56 0.10 -12.02 -9.41
N VAL A 57 0.75 -10.85 -9.30
CA VAL A 57 0.34 -9.64 -10.05
C VAL A 57 0.52 -9.84 -11.55
N LEU A 58 1.68 -10.34 -11.99
CA LEU A 58 1.90 -10.65 -13.40
C LEU A 58 0.85 -11.63 -13.92
N ASN A 59 0.53 -12.69 -13.18
CA ASN A 59 -0.54 -13.63 -13.58
C ASN A 59 -1.88 -12.89 -13.73
N GLY A 60 -2.26 -12.06 -12.77
CA GLY A 60 -3.51 -11.31 -12.84
C GLY A 60 -3.60 -10.32 -14.00
N VAL A 61 -2.46 -9.75 -14.43
CA VAL A 61 -2.40 -8.81 -15.57
C VAL A 61 -2.41 -9.55 -16.90
N PHE A 62 -1.58 -10.59 -17.05
CA PHE A 62 -1.26 -11.19 -18.34
C PHE A 62 -2.03 -12.46 -18.66
N MET A 63 -2.44 -13.25 -17.67
CA MET A 63 -2.97 -14.60 -17.88
C MET A 63 -4.49 -14.65 -17.75
N LYS A 64 -5.19 -15.16 -18.78
CA LYS A 64 -6.61 -15.57 -18.67
C LYS A 64 -6.74 -16.87 -17.89
N ASN A 65 -5.78 -17.78 -18.10
CA ASN A 65 -5.62 -19.05 -17.42
C ASN A 65 -4.15 -19.50 -17.57
N ASP A 66 -3.78 -20.67 -17.06
CA ASP A 66 -2.38 -21.15 -17.05
C ASP A 66 -1.72 -21.25 -18.43
N LYS A 67 -2.47 -21.22 -19.51
CA LYS A 67 -1.98 -21.45 -20.90
C LYS A 67 -2.28 -20.30 -21.86
N GLU A 68 -3.15 -19.38 -21.49
CA GLU A 68 -3.67 -18.34 -22.38
C GLU A 68 -3.44 -16.94 -21.83
N LEU A 69 -2.90 -16.07 -22.68
CA LEU A 69 -2.68 -14.66 -22.39
C LEU A 69 -3.89 -13.80 -22.76
N TYR A 70 -4.01 -12.65 -22.09
CA TYR A 70 -4.77 -11.53 -22.62
C TYR A 70 -4.01 -10.92 -23.81
N ASP A 71 -4.73 -10.46 -24.81
CA ASP A 71 -4.18 -9.92 -26.08
C ASP A 71 -3.94 -8.41 -26.05
N ASP A 72 -4.44 -7.72 -25.02
CA ASP A 72 -4.34 -6.28 -24.82
C ASP A 72 -3.12 -5.82 -24.01
N VAL A 73 -2.23 -6.73 -23.61
CA VAL A 73 -1.01 -6.48 -22.85
C VAL A 73 0.22 -7.13 -23.47
N GLU A 74 1.38 -6.50 -23.33
CA GLU A 74 2.68 -6.99 -23.78
C GLU A 74 3.73 -6.78 -22.70
N LEU A 75 4.46 -7.83 -22.34
CA LEU A 75 5.56 -7.74 -21.39
C LEU A 75 6.87 -7.51 -22.12
N ILE A 76 7.53 -6.37 -21.87
CA ILE A 76 8.75 -5.99 -22.59
C ILE A 76 10.02 -6.08 -21.74
N GLY A 77 9.90 -6.10 -20.41
CA GLY A 77 11.04 -6.24 -19.50
C GLY A 77 10.65 -6.67 -18.10
N LEU A 78 11.51 -7.46 -17.47
CA LEU A 78 11.41 -7.92 -16.09
C LEU A 78 12.70 -7.61 -15.33
N ALA A 79 12.58 -7.17 -14.07
CA ALA A 79 13.71 -6.97 -13.18
C ALA A 79 13.45 -7.61 -11.82
N ASP A 80 14.43 -8.34 -11.30
CA ASP A 80 14.46 -8.83 -9.93
C ASP A 80 15.89 -8.88 -9.42
N VAL A 81 16.09 -8.52 -8.17
CA VAL A 81 17.42 -8.51 -7.55
C VAL A 81 17.93 -9.91 -7.23
N ASP A 82 17.05 -10.89 -7.09
CA ASP A 82 17.39 -12.30 -6.81
C ASP A 82 16.90 -13.24 -7.92
N TRP A 83 17.80 -13.54 -8.82
CA TRP A 83 17.50 -14.42 -9.95
C TRP A 83 17.21 -15.88 -9.58
N LYS A 84 17.72 -16.34 -8.44
CA LYS A 84 17.36 -17.67 -7.95
C LYS A 84 15.89 -17.68 -7.50
N TYR A 85 15.47 -16.67 -6.76
CA TYR A 85 14.10 -16.54 -6.27
C TYR A 85 13.10 -16.29 -7.40
N ALA A 86 13.46 -15.48 -8.38
CA ALA A 86 12.61 -15.12 -9.52
C ALA A 86 12.66 -16.11 -10.70
N LYS A 87 13.56 -17.12 -10.68
CA LYS A 87 13.85 -17.98 -11.86
C LYS A 87 12.61 -18.58 -12.49
N GLY A 88 11.74 -19.19 -11.71
CA GLY A 88 10.54 -19.85 -12.25
C GLY A 88 9.59 -18.88 -12.96
N VAL A 89 9.52 -17.64 -12.50
CA VAL A 89 8.73 -16.57 -13.09
C VAL A 89 9.37 -16.11 -14.41
N MET A 90 10.68 -15.87 -14.41
CA MET A 90 11.44 -15.51 -15.62
C MET A 90 11.29 -16.56 -16.71
N ASP A 91 11.52 -17.83 -16.37
CA ASP A 91 11.41 -18.97 -17.31
C ASP A 91 9.98 -19.09 -17.89
N LYS A 92 8.96 -18.88 -17.06
CA LYS A 92 7.55 -18.90 -17.50
C LYS A 92 7.26 -17.79 -18.49
N TYR A 93 7.57 -16.55 -18.11
CA TYR A 93 7.21 -15.41 -18.94
C TYR A 93 8.06 -15.28 -20.21
N GLN A 94 9.30 -15.76 -20.20
CA GLN A 94 10.13 -15.81 -21.40
C GLN A 94 9.58 -16.76 -22.48
N LYS A 95 8.86 -17.82 -22.08
CA LYS A 95 8.17 -18.70 -23.05
C LYS A 95 7.01 -17.98 -23.76
N PHE A 96 6.27 -17.14 -23.03
CA PHE A 96 5.16 -16.38 -23.61
C PHE A 96 5.61 -15.11 -24.33
N PHE A 97 6.69 -14.49 -23.87
CA PHE A 97 7.25 -13.25 -24.39
C PHE A 97 8.75 -13.42 -24.67
N PRO A 98 9.14 -14.08 -25.79
CA PRO A 98 10.55 -14.40 -26.08
C PRO A 98 11.47 -13.18 -26.17
N ASN A 99 10.92 -12.01 -26.52
CA ASN A 99 11.65 -10.74 -26.63
C ASN A 99 11.70 -9.96 -25.31
N CYS A 100 11.09 -10.44 -24.24
CA CYS A 100 11.13 -9.80 -22.92
C CYS A 100 12.57 -9.83 -22.38
N LYS A 101 13.12 -8.67 -22.04
CA LYS A 101 14.47 -8.56 -21.49
C LYS A 101 14.48 -8.75 -19.97
N MET A 102 15.56 -9.35 -19.46
CA MET A 102 15.72 -9.68 -18.03
C MET A 102 16.86 -8.89 -17.41
N TYR A 103 16.63 -8.35 -16.20
CA TYR A 103 17.59 -7.49 -15.50
C TYR A 103 17.67 -7.88 -14.02
N ASN A 104 18.86 -7.72 -13.41
CA ASN A 104 19.04 -7.85 -11.96
C ASN A 104 19.10 -6.49 -11.23
N ASP A 105 18.75 -5.43 -11.95
CA ASP A 105 18.68 -4.06 -11.46
C ASP A 105 17.65 -3.30 -12.31
N TYR A 106 16.57 -2.83 -11.67
CA TYR A 106 15.52 -2.09 -12.37
C TYR A 106 16.01 -0.77 -12.98
N LYS A 107 17.05 -0.16 -12.43
CA LYS A 107 17.65 1.07 -12.96
C LYS A 107 18.19 0.85 -14.38
N LYS A 108 18.83 -0.30 -14.62
CA LYS A 108 19.31 -0.69 -15.95
C LYS A 108 18.15 -0.93 -16.91
N MET A 109 17.09 -1.58 -16.41
CA MET A 109 15.86 -1.78 -17.20
C MET A 109 15.20 -0.44 -17.55
N TYR A 110 15.09 0.49 -16.62
CA TYR A 110 14.49 1.80 -16.86
C TYR A 110 15.32 2.62 -17.84
N ALA A 111 16.64 2.63 -17.71
CA ALA A 111 17.52 3.35 -18.63
C ALA A 111 17.37 2.88 -20.10
N GLU A 112 17.00 1.63 -20.32
CA GLU A 112 16.86 1.05 -21.66
C GLU A 112 15.42 1.02 -22.18
N LEU A 113 14.44 0.74 -21.30
CA LEU A 113 13.08 0.38 -21.74
C LEU A 113 11.97 1.33 -21.25
N LEU A 114 12.22 2.21 -20.27
CA LEU A 114 11.14 3.02 -19.67
C LEU A 114 10.44 3.90 -20.70
N ASP A 115 11.17 4.49 -21.63
CA ASP A 115 10.58 5.32 -22.69
C ASP A 115 9.67 4.53 -23.65
N GLN A 116 9.93 3.21 -23.81
CA GLN A 116 9.16 2.32 -24.65
C GLN A 116 7.93 1.73 -23.96
N ALA A 117 7.89 1.79 -22.62
CA ALA A 117 6.80 1.25 -21.83
C ALA A 117 5.63 2.24 -21.71
N ASP A 118 4.44 1.72 -21.49
CA ASP A 118 3.24 2.48 -21.11
C ASP A 118 3.00 2.40 -19.61
N ALA A 119 3.40 1.28 -18.98
CA ALA A 119 3.04 0.95 -17.61
C ALA A 119 4.14 0.16 -16.89
N VAL A 120 4.12 0.27 -15.55
CA VAL A 120 5.05 -0.39 -14.64
C VAL A 120 4.28 -1.11 -13.53
N ILE A 121 4.66 -2.37 -13.28
CA ILE A 121 4.27 -3.14 -12.10
C ILE A 121 5.45 -3.12 -11.11
N CYS A 122 5.21 -2.68 -9.88
CA CYS A 122 6.14 -2.70 -8.76
C CYS A 122 5.67 -3.72 -7.71
N GLY A 123 6.41 -4.81 -7.55
CA GLY A 123 6.16 -5.86 -6.54
C GLY A 123 7.42 -6.17 -5.73
N THR A 124 8.25 -5.16 -5.48
CA THR A 124 9.53 -5.24 -4.75
C THR A 124 9.31 -5.37 -3.23
N ALA A 125 10.34 -5.22 -2.42
CA ALA A 125 10.21 -5.02 -0.98
C ALA A 125 9.71 -3.59 -0.67
N ASP A 126 9.02 -3.41 0.46
CA ASP A 126 8.27 -2.19 0.82
C ASP A 126 9.08 -0.90 0.66
N HIS A 127 10.37 -0.92 1.09
CA HIS A 127 11.26 0.25 1.08
C HIS A 127 11.68 0.73 -0.33
N THR A 128 11.44 -0.07 -1.36
CA THR A 128 11.75 0.30 -2.75
C THR A 128 10.52 0.64 -3.58
N HIS A 129 9.30 0.45 -3.03
CA HIS A 129 8.05 0.78 -3.72
C HIS A 129 8.01 2.24 -4.18
N ALA A 130 8.34 3.16 -3.27
CA ALA A 130 8.27 4.59 -3.56
C ALA A 130 9.21 5.03 -4.69
N ILE A 131 10.48 4.61 -4.65
CA ILE A 131 11.46 5.06 -5.65
C ILE A 131 11.15 4.48 -7.04
N VAL A 132 10.80 3.20 -7.13
CA VAL A 132 10.43 2.54 -8.39
C VAL A 132 9.18 3.20 -8.99
N SER A 133 8.15 3.42 -8.17
CA SER A 133 6.89 4.02 -8.61
C SER A 133 7.03 5.51 -8.97
N ALA A 134 7.80 6.28 -8.18
CA ALA A 134 8.00 7.71 -8.44
C ALA A 134 8.71 7.98 -9.77
N GLU A 135 9.77 7.22 -10.08
CA GLU A 135 10.47 7.34 -11.37
C GLU A 135 9.54 7.04 -12.55
N ALA A 136 8.69 6.02 -12.44
CA ALA A 136 7.69 5.70 -13.46
C ALA A 136 6.63 6.81 -13.61
N LEU A 137 6.10 7.34 -12.48
CA LEU A 137 5.12 8.43 -12.48
C LEU A 137 5.69 9.72 -13.08
N VAL A 138 6.95 10.07 -12.76
CA VAL A 138 7.64 11.23 -13.34
C VAL A 138 7.81 11.08 -14.86
N ALA A 139 8.05 9.86 -15.33
CA ALA A 139 8.10 9.54 -16.76
C ALA A 139 6.69 9.44 -17.41
N GLY A 140 5.61 9.69 -16.66
CA GLY A 140 4.25 9.67 -17.17
C GLY A 140 3.70 8.26 -17.44
N LYS A 141 4.22 7.24 -16.77
CA LYS A 141 3.79 5.85 -16.94
C LYS A 141 2.68 5.49 -15.95
N HIS A 142 1.77 4.60 -16.35
CA HIS A 142 0.81 3.98 -15.44
C HIS A 142 1.53 3.10 -14.42
N VAL A 143 1.03 3.06 -13.17
CA VAL A 143 1.69 2.32 -12.09
C VAL A 143 0.72 1.40 -11.35
N TYR A 144 1.07 0.14 -11.24
CA TYR A 144 0.55 -0.79 -10.24
C TYR A 144 1.65 -1.01 -9.20
N CYS A 145 1.40 -0.68 -7.93
CA CYS A 145 2.35 -0.90 -6.85
C CYS A 145 1.77 -1.82 -5.79
N GLU A 146 2.49 -2.88 -5.43
CA GLU A 146 2.06 -3.76 -4.32
C GLU A 146 1.94 -3.00 -3.01
N LYS A 147 1.21 -3.59 -2.07
CA LYS A 147 1.00 -3.07 -0.72
C LYS A 147 2.15 -3.49 0.24
N PRO A 148 2.44 -2.68 1.28
CA PRO A 148 1.95 -1.32 1.46
C PRO A 148 2.45 -0.40 0.33
N LEU A 149 1.69 0.64 0.01
CA LEU A 149 2.06 1.53 -1.11
C LEU A 149 3.48 2.08 -0.95
N THR A 150 3.84 2.43 0.28
CA THR A 150 5.16 2.94 0.65
C THR A 150 5.50 2.57 2.09
N ARG A 151 6.78 2.74 2.45
CA ARG A 151 7.28 2.51 3.81
C ARG A 151 7.11 3.72 4.73
N THR A 152 7.06 4.93 4.20
CA THR A 152 7.00 6.17 4.99
C THR A 152 5.79 7.02 4.66
N VAL A 153 5.40 7.90 5.61
CA VAL A 153 4.31 8.86 5.45
C VAL A 153 4.58 9.83 4.30
N TYR A 154 5.81 10.36 4.23
CA TYR A 154 6.22 11.27 3.17
C TYR A 154 6.11 10.64 1.78
N GLU A 155 6.59 9.41 1.63
CA GLU A 155 6.52 8.68 0.36
C GLU A 155 5.09 8.48 -0.13
N SER A 156 4.15 8.19 0.80
CA SER A 156 2.71 8.05 0.47
C SER A 156 2.16 9.35 -0.12
N ARG A 157 2.42 10.46 0.54
CA ARG A 157 2.02 11.79 0.08
C ARG A 157 2.67 12.16 -1.26
N LEU A 158 3.95 11.81 -1.43
CA LEU A 158 4.69 12.05 -2.66
C LEU A 158 4.07 11.28 -3.83
N LEU A 159 3.82 9.99 -3.69
CA LEU A 159 3.22 9.19 -4.77
C LEU A 159 1.81 9.66 -5.12
N THR A 160 1.00 10.04 -4.13
CA THR A 160 -0.33 10.64 -4.36
C THR A 160 -0.24 11.90 -5.24
N LYS A 161 0.68 12.79 -4.90
CA LYS A 161 0.88 14.05 -5.65
C LYS A 161 1.46 13.81 -7.05
N LEU A 162 2.44 12.91 -7.18
CA LEU A 162 3.02 12.56 -8.48
C LEU A 162 1.99 11.91 -9.41
N ALA A 163 1.15 10.99 -8.90
CA ALA A 163 0.09 10.35 -9.65
C ALA A 163 -0.94 11.38 -10.16
N ALA A 164 -1.39 12.28 -9.28
CA ALA A 164 -2.31 13.36 -9.64
C ALA A 164 -1.72 14.27 -10.73
N LYS A 165 -0.43 14.63 -10.62
CA LYS A 165 0.27 15.46 -11.62
C LYS A 165 0.44 14.74 -12.95
N ALA A 166 0.79 13.46 -12.93
CA ALA A 166 0.99 12.66 -14.14
C ALA A 166 -0.33 12.39 -14.89
N GLY A 167 -1.47 12.35 -14.18
CA GLY A 167 -2.79 12.06 -14.76
C GLY A 167 -2.88 10.66 -15.35
N VAL A 168 -2.14 9.70 -14.79
CA VAL A 168 -2.06 8.30 -15.23
C VAL A 168 -2.95 7.40 -14.39
N ALA A 169 -3.20 6.17 -14.85
CA ALA A 169 -3.89 5.17 -14.06
C ALA A 169 -2.94 4.57 -13.02
N THR A 170 -3.40 4.53 -11.77
CA THR A 170 -2.64 3.95 -10.65
C THR A 170 -3.48 2.92 -9.90
N GLN A 171 -2.83 1.97 -9.23
CA GLN A 171 -3.49 1.03 -8.34
C GLN A 171 -2.52 0.47 -7.31
N MET A 172 -2.92 0.45 -6.04
CA MET A 172 -2.23 -0.30 -5.00
C MET A 172 -2.67 -1.76 -4.99
N GLY A 173 -1.77 -2.68 -4.64
CA GLY A 173 -1.96 -4.13 -4.68
C GLY A 173 -2.79 -4.72 -3.52
N ASN A 174 -3.70 -3.98 -2.91
CA ASN A 174 -4.63 -4.47 -1.91
C ASN A 174 -5.90 -5.04 -2.55
N GLN A 175 -5.79 -6.21 -3.14
CA GLN A 175 -6.81 -6.81 -4.04
C GLN A 175 -8.23 -6.88 -3.47
N GLY A 176 -8.40 -6.95 -2.15
CA GLY A 176 -9.71 -6.91 -1.49
C GLY A 176 -10.55 -5.66 -1.84
N ALA A 177 -9.88 -4.55 -2.19
CA ALA A 177 -10.54 -3.31 -2.63
C ALA A 177 -11.46 -3.48 -3.85
N SER A 178 -11.22 -4.50 -4.67
CA SER A 178 -12.07 -4.86 -5.81
C SER A 178 -13.13 -5.90 -5.46
N GLY A 179 -13.17 -6.37 -4.23
CA GLY A 179 -14.04 -7.44 -3.77
C GLY A 179 -15.49 -6.99 -3.53
N GLU A 180 -16.45 -7.92 -3.72
CA GLU A 180 -17.87 -7.66 -3.45
C GLU A 180 -18.10 -7.29 -1.98
N GLY A 181 -17.38 -7.90 -1.03
CA GLY A 181 -17.59 -7.64 0.38
C GLY A 181 -17.23 -6.21 0.80
N VAL A 182 -16.20 -5.60 0.23
CA VAL A 182 -15.88 -4.17 0.45
C VAL A 182 -17.02 -3.29 -0.08
N ASN A 183 -17.55 -3.60 -1.27
CA ASN A 183 -18.69 -2.88 -1.82
C ASN A 183 -19.93 -2.98 -0.92
N LEU A 184 -20.23 -4.19 -0.43
CA LEU A 184 -21.34 -4.40 0.50
C LEU A 184 -21.16 -3.65 1.81
N ALA A 185 -19.97 -3.68 2.41
CA ALA A 185 -19.68 -2.93 3.64
C ALA A 185 -19.90 -1.42 3.43
N CYS A 186 -19.40 -0.85 2.33
CA CYS A 186 -19.66 0.55 1.97
C CYS A 186 -21.16 0.84 1.80
N GLU A 187 -21.85 0.04 1.03
CA GLU A 187 -23.28 0.23 0.74
C GLU A 187 -24.15 0.15 1.99
N TRP A 188 -23.86 -0.78 2.90
CA TRP A 188 -24.59 -0.93 4.16
C TRP A 188 -24.36 0.25 5.11
N LEU A 189 -23.09 0.68 5.26
CA LEU A 189 -22.75 1.83 6.09
C LEU A 189 -23.35 3.12 5.51
N TRP A 190 -23.22 3.36 4.21
CA TRP A 190 -23.79 4.54 3.54
C TRP A 190 -25.30 4.56 3.56
N ASN A 191 -25.96 3.40 3.62
CA ASN A 191 -27.41 3.30 3.78
C ASN A 191 -27.89 3.47 5.25
N GLY A 192 -26.95 3.57 6.22
CA GLY A 192 -27.27 3.69 7.64
C GLY A 192 -27.77 2.39 8.27
N GLU A 193 -27.41 1.23 7.70
CA GLU A 193 -27.88 -0.09 8.18
C GLU A 193 -27.51 -0.34 9.64
N ILE A 194 -26.31 0.10 10.08
CA ILE A 194 -25.91 -0.04 11.48
C ILE A 194 -25.99 1.27 12.28
N GLY A 195 -26.48 2.36 11.66
CA GLY A 195 -26.53 3.67 12.28
C GLY A 195 -25.17 4.38 12.34
N GLU A 196 -25.00 5.26 13.32
CA GLU A 196 -23.74 5.99 13.54
C GLU A 196 -22.66 5.05 14.09
N VAL A 197 -21.42 5.19 13.61
CA VAL A 197 -20.27 4.39 14.03
C VAL A 197 -19.30 5.26 14.83
N THR A 198 -19.09 4.93 16.10
CA THR A 198 -18.18 5.63 17.01
C THR A 198 -16.89 4.86 17.26
N LYS A 199 -16.87 3.56 16.98
CA LYS A 199 -15.76 2.66 17.26
C LYS A 199 -15.62 1.60 16.18
N VAL A 200 -14.37 1.33 15.78
CA VAL A 200 -14.03 0.17 14.94
C VAL A 200 -12.80 -0.52 15.53
N GLU A 201 -12.82 -1.83 15.57
CA GLU A 201 -11.69 -2.67 15.95
C GLU A 201 -11.26 -3.53 14.77
N ALA A 202 -10.00 -3.41 14.37
CA ALA A 202 -9.37 -4.18 13.31
C ALA A 202 -8.24 -5.04 13.92
N PHE A 203 -8.09 -6.27 13.45
CA PHE A 203 -7.11 -7.18 14.04
C PHE A 203 -6.65 -8.25 13.05
N THR A 204 -5.46 -8.84 13.33
CA THR A 204 -4.90 -9.97 12.56
C THR A 204 -4.09 -10.90 13.45
N ASP A 205 -3.97 -12.15 13.02
CA ASP A 205 -3.09 -13.17 13.62
C ASP A 205 -1.62 -13.04 13.18
N ARG A 206 -1.29 -12.10 12.29
CA ARG A 206 0.09 -11.84 11.82
C ARG A 206 0.91 -11.09 12.88
N PRO A 207 2.26 -11.25 12.85
CA PRO A 207 3.12 -11.79 11.79
C PRO A 207 3.25 -13.32 11.80
N ILE A 208 3.57 -13.90 10.63
CA ILE A 208 4.05 -15.27 10.45
C ILE A 208 5.51 -15.32 9.94
N TRP A 209 6.13 -14.16 9.82
CA TRP A 209 7.54 -13.95 9.54
C TRP A 209 8.25 -13.47 10.81
N PRO A 210 9.59 -13.58 10.88
CA PRO A 210 10.34 -13.17 12.05
C PRO A 210 10.21 -11.67 12.35
N GLN A 211 9.82 -11.34 13.58
CA GLN A 211 9.82 -10.00 14.16
C GLN A 211 10.28 -10.07 15.62
N GLY A 212 10.53 -8.92 16.26
CA GLY A 212 10.99 -8.86 17.65
C GLY A 212 12.41 -9.40 17.83
N LEU A 213 13.25 -9.22 16.81
CA LEU A 213 14.62 -9.73 16.76
C LEU A 213 15.63 -8.63 17.02
N GLU A 214 16.71 -8.99 17.68
CA GLU A 214 17.92 -8.16 17.78
C GLU A 214 18.68 -8.13 16.45
N HIS A 215 19.64 -7.22 16.35
CA HIS A 215 20.57 -7.17 15.23
C HIS A 215 21.30 -8.51 15.05
N PRO A 216 21.31 -9.12 13.84
CA PRO A 216 22.05 -10.36 13.63
C PRO A 216 23.55 -10.12 13.73
N GLU A 217 24.23 -10.88 14.58
CA GLU A 217 25.69 -10.77 14.78
C GLU A 217 26.50 -11.36 13.61
N GLU A 218 25.92 -12.32 12.92
CA GLU A 218 26.60 -13.03 11.83
C GLU A 218 26.49 -12.27 10.50
N VAL A 219 27.58 -12.24 9.77
CA VAL A 219 27.64 -11.75 8.39
C VAL A 219 27.69 -12.93 7.45
N HIS A 220 26.72 -13.03 6.57
CA HIS A 220 26.64 -14.13 5.60
C HIS A 220 27.22 -13.71 4.24
N LYS A 221 27.71 -14.70 3.48
CA LYS A 221 28.14 -14.48 2.11
C LYS A 221 26.95 -14.16 1.21
N ILE A 222 27.02 -13.06 0.48
CA ILE A 222 26.01 -12.70 -0.52
C ILE A 222 25.95 -13.80 -1.59
N PRO A 223 24.76 -14.39 -1.84
CA PRO A 223 24.58 -15.36 -2.94
C PRO A 223 24.94 -14.71 -4.28
N SER A 224 25.61 -15.47 -5.16
CA SER A 224 26.00 -14.98 -6.49
C SER A 224 24.81 -14.58 -7.39
N THR A 225 23.61 -15.03 -7.06
CA THR A 225 22.35 -14.72 -7.76
C THR A 225 21.65 -13.48 -7.23
N LEU A 226 22.10 -12.92 -6.09
CA LEU A 226 21.50 -11.78 -5.42
C LEU A 226 22.33 -10.51 -5.65
N ASN A 227 21.69 -9.47 -6.17
CA ASN A 227 22.22 -8.12 -6.21
C ASN A 227 21.84 -7.39 -4.93
N TRP A 228 22.66 -7.57 -3.87
CA TRP A 228 22.40 -7.02 -2.54
C TRP A 228 22.37 -5.49 -2.52
N ASP A 229 23.25 -4.82 -3.27
CA ASP A 229 23.25 -3.36 -3.38
C ASP A 229 21.93 -2.82 -3.98
N ALA A 230 21.38 -3.52 -4.98
CA ALA A 230 20.10 -3.17 -5.57
C ALA A 230 18.92 -3.48 -4.64
N PHE A 231 19.01 -4.55 -3.82
CA PHE A 231 18.01 -4.83 -2.78
C PHE A 231 18.00 -3.73 -1.72
N ILE A 232 19.16 -3.36 -1.15
CA ILE A 232 19.25 -2.28 -0.16
C ILE A 232 18.66 -0.97 -0.72
N GLY A 233 18.95 -0.64 -1.96
CA GLY A 233 18.38 0.55 -2.61
C GLY A 233 18.54 1.83 -1.78
N PRO A 234 17.42 2.47 -1.34
CA PRO A 234 17.46 3.69 -0.53
C PRO A 234 17.74 3.47 0.96
N ALA A 235 17.63 2.22 1.45
CA ALA A 235 17.85 1.92 2.87
C ALA A 235 19.32 2.13 3.29
N PRO A 236 19.61 2.31 4.59
CA PRO A 236 20.97 2.36 5.10
C PRO A 236 21.77 1.11 4.70
N LYS A 237 23.03 1.32 4.30
CA LYS A 237 23.91 0.19 3.96
C LYS A 237 24.17 -0.69 5.16
N ARG A 238 24.07 -2.01 4.95
CA ARG A 238 24.37 -3.02 5.95
C ARG A 238 24.95 -4.27 5.30
N GLU A 239 25.66 -5.06 6.10
CA GLU A 239 26.13 -6.37 5.69
C GLU A 239 24.96 -7.32 5.43
N TYR A 240 25.18 -8.31 4.56
CA TYR A 240 24.16 -9.28 4.23
C TYR A 240 23.99 -10.33 5.33
N ASN A 241 22.76 -10.57 5.69
CA ASN A 241 22.33 -11.76 6.42
C ASN A 241 21.05 -12.30 5.76
N GLU A 242 20.93 -13.63 5.66
CA GLU A 242 19.79 -14.28 5.01
C GLU A 242 18.44 -14.00 5.70
N ILE A 243 18.47 -13.51 6.96
CA ILE A 243 17.28 -13.12 7.69
C ILE A 243 16.56 -11.89 7.10
N TYR A 244 17.22 -11.13 6.23
CA TYR A 244 16.63 -9.92 5.64
C TYR A 244 15.87 -10.16 4.34
N HIS A 245 16.16 -11.28 3.63
CA HIS A 245 15.65 -11.51 2.29
C HIS A 245 15.44 -13.03 2.04
N PRO A 246 14.47 -13.43 1.20
CA PRO A 246 13.52 -12.60 0.42
C PRO A 246 12.24 -12.22 1.15
N TRP A 247 11.72 -13.05 2.06
CA TRP A 247 10.40 -12.90 2.69
C TRP A 247 10.44 -12.05 3.96
N ASN A 248 11.53 -12.17 4.71
CA ASN A 248 11.66 -11.65 6.07
C ASN A 248 11.90 -10.13 6.15
N HIS A 249 12.13 -9.46 5.00
CA HIS A 249 12.29 -8.01 4.94
C HIS A 249 11.18 -7.25 5.70
N ARG A 250 9.98 -7.81 5.76
CA ARG A 250 8.82 -7.23 6.41
C ARG A 250 9.02 -6.92 7.88
N GLY A 251 9.81 -7.72 8.57
CA GLY A 251 10.07 -7.59 10.00
C GLY A 251 11.13 -6.55 10.38
N TRP A 252 11.77 -5.89 9.43
CA TRP A 252 12.88 -4.97 9.64
C TRP A 252 12.52 -3.56 9.25
N TRP A 253 12.69 -2.59 10.18
CA TRP A 253 12.28 -1.20 9.96
C TRP A 253 12.85 -0.55 8.69
N ASP A 254 14.09 -0.91 8.29
CA ASP A 254 14.71 -0.37 7.09
C ASP A 254 14.10 -0.91 5.80
N PHE A 255 13.47 -2.07 5.83
CA PHE A 255 13.00 -2.79 4.65
C PHE A 255 11.50 -2.98 4.59
N GLY A 256 10.81 -2.96 5.73
CA GLY A 256 9.39 -3.25 5.83
C GLY A 256 8.68 -2.43 6.90
N THR A 257 7.43 -2.76 7.11
CA THR A 257 6.48 -2.03 7.96
C THR A 257 5.80 -2.94 9.00
N GLY A 258 6.30 -4.18 9.13
CA GLY A 258 5.74 -5.18 10.04
C GLY A 258 4.34 -5.65 9.67
N ALA A 259 3.69 -6.32 10.62
CA ALA A 259 2.34 -6.84 10.45
C ALA A 259 1.31 -5.72 10.20
N LEU A 260 1.51 -4.54 10.78
CA LEU A 260 0.63 -3.38 10.56
C LEU A 260 0.61 -3.01 9.08
N GLY A 261 1.75 -2.69 8.46
CA GLY A 261 1.79 -2.29 7.06
C GLY A 261 1.38 -3.41 6.10
N ASP A 262 1.79 -4.66 6.39
CA ASP A 262 1.44 -5.80 5.54
C ASP A 262 -0.07 -6.10 5.54
N MET A 263 -0.74 -6.09 6.70
CA MET A 263 -2.12 -6.57 6.84
C MET A 263 -3.18 -5.46 6.95
N ALA A 264 -2.84 -4.29 7.50
CA ALA A 264 -3.81 -3.20 7.58
C ALA A 264 -4.30 -2.77 6.18
N CYS A 265 -3.44 -2.86 5.17
CA CYS A 265 -3.84 -2.60 3.79
C CYS A 265 -5.00 -3.47 3.28
N HIS A 266 -5.21 -4.63 3.88
CA HIS A 266 -6.31 -5.55 3.55
C HIS A 266 -7.51 -5.42 4.48
N ILE A 267 -7.27 -5.11 5.77
CA ILE A 267 -8.29 -5.14 6.82
C ILE A 267 -8.84 -3.74 7.09
N MET A 268 -8.00 -2.70 7.09
CA MET A 268 -8.43 -1.33 7.38
C MET A 268 -8.89 -0.57 6.13
N HIS A 269 -8.61 -1.04 4.91
CA HIS A 269 -9.09 -0.37 3.70
C HIS A 269 -10.63 -0.28 3.64
N PRO A 270 -11.41 -1.35 3.92
CA PRO A 270 -12.88 -1.22 4.01
C PRO A 270 -13.33 -0.20 5.05
N ILE A 271 -12.60 -0.06 6.17
CA ILE A 271 -12.90 0.93 7.21
C ILE A 271 -12.69 2.34 6.67
N PHE A 272 -11.51 2.60 6.11
CA PHE A 272 -11.12 3.89 5.56
C PHE A 272 -12.11 4.38 4.49
N LYS A 273 -12.44 3.50 3.55
CA LYS A 273 -13.34 3.78 2.44
C LYS A 273 -14.80 3.94 2.89
N ALA A 274 -15.31 2.98 3.66
CA ALA A 274 -16.73 2.97 4.03
C ALA A 274 -17.11 4.08 5.00
N LEU A 275 -16.16 4.55 5.84
CA LEU A 275 -16.39 5.66 6.76
C LEU A 275 -15.87 7.01 6.24
N ASP A 276 -15.30 7.05 5.03
CA ASP A 276 -14.74 8.27 4.42
C ASP A 276 -13.81 9.03 5.38
N LEU A 277 -12.79 8.32 5.91
CA LEU A 277 -12.08 8.75 7.11
C LEU A 277 -11.18 9.98 6.91
N GLY A 278 -10.51 10.12 5.78
CA GLY A 278 -9.51 11.17 5.58
C GLY A 278 -8.29 11.02 6.50
N TYR A 279 -7.76 12.15 7.01
CA TYR A 279 -6.64 12.12 7.94
C TYR A 279 -7.10 11.94 9.38
N PRO A 280 -6.42 11.09 10.20
CA PRO A 280 -6.65 11.07 11.63
C PRO A 280 -6.20 12.40 12.26
N ILE A 281 -6.81 12.77 13.38
CA ILE A 281 -6.38 13.93 14.17
C ILE A 281 -5.50 13.52 15.36
N LYS A 282 -5.56 12.25 15.78
CA LYS A 282 -4.75 11.70 16.85
C LYS A 282 -4.33 10.27 16.56
N VAL A 283 -3.15 9.90 17.05
CA VAL A 283 -2.66 8.52 16.97
C VAL A 283 -1.87 8.16 18.24
N GLN A 284 -1.99 6.92 18.69
CA GLN A 284 -1.20 6.37 19.80
C GLN A 284 -0.86 4.90 19.51
N GLY A 285 0.41 4.53 19.68
CA GLY A 285 0.89 3.17 19.55
C GLY A 285 1.33 2.55 20.86
N SER A 286 1.26 1.23 20.95
CA SER A 286 1.81 0.41 22.03
C SER A 286 2.16 -0.96 21.50
N SER A 287 3.22 -1.60 22.02
CA SER A 287 3.66 -2.91 21.55
C SER A 287 4.34 -3.75 22.63
N THR A 288 4.58 -5.02 22.32
CA THR A 288 5.61 -5.85 22.96
C THR A 288 6.98 -5.14 22.93
N PRO A 289 8.01 -5.62 23.61
CA PRO A 289 9.32 -4.95 23.64
C PRO A 289 9.74 -4.46 22.25
N LEU A 290 10.05 -3.17 22.16
CA LEU A 290 10.43 -2.51 20.91
C LEU A 290 11.91 -2.72 20.66
N MET A 291 12.24 -3.37 19.55
CA MET A 291 13.61 -3.54 19.10
C MET A 291 14.09 -2.35 18.27
N ALA A 292 15.41 -2.11 18.29
CA ALA A 292 15.97 -0.98 17.56
C ALA A 292 15.78 -1.07 16.04
N GLU A 293 15.89 -2.27 15.48
CA GLU A 293 15.90 -2.50 14.02
C GLU A 293 14.75 -3.33 13.50
N SER A 294 14.04 -4.07 14.37
CA SER A 294 12.94 -4.94 13.96
C SER A 294 11.59 -4.53 14.54
N CYS A 295 10.53 -4.89 13.83
CA CYS A 295 9.16 -4.66 14.25
C CYS A 295 8.78 -5.54 15.45
N PRO A 296 7.89 -5.11 16.35
CA PRO A 296 7.49 -5.87 17.53
C PRO A 296 6.64 -7.09 17.15
N ASN A 297 6.66 -8.12 18.01
CA ASN A 297 5.88 -9.35 17.81
C ASN A 297 4.36 -9.12 17.86
N ALA A 298 3.92 -8.15 18.65
CA ALA A 298 2.53 -7.74 18.73
C ALA A 298 2.45 -6.25 19.03
N GLN A 299 1.46 -5.57 18.48
CA GLN A 299 1.22 -4.16 18.70
C GLN A 299 -0.25 -3.81 18.60
N GLN A 300 -0.59 -2.67 19.17
CA GLN A 300 -1.88 -2.01 18.98
C GLN A 300 -1.67 -0.54 18.64
N VAL A 301 -2.54 -0.02 17.78
CA VAL A 301 -2.53 1.39 17.41
C VAL A 301 -3.96 1.91 17.44
N LYS A 302 -4.16 3.04 18.09
CA LYS A 302 -5.43 3.74 18.13
C LYS A 302 -5.35 5.03 17.31
N PHE A 303 -6.25 5.18 16.35
CA PHE A 303 -6.44 6.39 15.56
C PHE A 303 -7.76 7.05 15.96
N THR A 304 -7.79 8.38 15.99
CA THR A 304 -9.02 9.15 16.16
C THR A 304 -9.25 10.00 14.92
N PHE A 305 -10.45 9.93 14.36
CA PHE A 305 -10.85 10.70 13.18
C PHE A 305 -11.96 11.68 13.54
N PRO A 306 -11.97 12.89 12.95
CA PRO A 306 -12.97 13.89 13.25
C PRO A 306 -14.37 13.43 12.81
N ALA A 307 -15.40 14.08 13.34
CA ALA A 307 -16.78 13.91 12.87
C ALA A 307 -16.89 14.25 11.36
N ARG A 308 -17.77 13.52 10.69
CA ARG A 308 -18.03 13.66 9.24
C ARG A 308 -19.53 13.74 8.99
N ASP A 309 -19.97 14.69 8.18
CA ASP A 309 -21.34 14.92 7.79
C ASP A 309 -21.63 14.65 6.29
N ASN A 310 -20.60 14.28 5.54
CA ASN A 310 -20.63 13.97 4.12
C ASN A 310 -21.13 12.55 3.78
N MET A 311 -21.52 11.77 4.78
CA MET A 311 -22.07 10.43 4.56
C MET A 311 -23.48 10.50 3.97
N PRO A 312 -23.88 9.58 3.04
CA PRO A 312 -25.11 9.72 2.27
C PRO A 312 -26.41 9.75 3.07
N LYS A 313 -26.51 8.99 4.17
CA LYS A 313 -27.77 8.86 4.94
C LYS A 313 -27.62 9.02 6.45
N VAL A 314 -26.42 9.04 6.95
CA VAL A 314 -26.14 9.15 8.39
C VAL A 314 -24.86 9.95 8.59
N ALA A 315 -24.92 10.97 9.43
CA ALA A 315 -23.71 11.67 9.87
C ALA A 315 -22.91 10.74 10.81
N MET A 316 -21.59 10.75 10.66
CA MET A 316 -20.70 9.96 11.50
C MET A 316 -20.06 10.88 12.53
N PRO A 317 -20.19 10.58 13.83
CA PRO A 317 -19.48 11.31 14.88
C PRO A 317 -17.96 11.10 14.78
N GLU A 318 -17.21 11.69 15.70
CA GLU A 318 -15.82 11.31 15.92
C GLU A 318 -15.73 9.79 16.11
N VAL A 319 -14.78 9.14 15.45
CA VAL A 319 -14.62 7.69 15.48
C VAL A 319 -13.21 7.28 15.93
N GLU A 320 -13.16 6.32 16.83
CA GLU A 320 -11.93 5.62 17.19
C GLU A 320 -11.78 4.35 16.36
N VAL A 321 -10.62 4.20 15.69
CA VAL A 321 -10.23 2.97 14.97
C VAL A 321 -9.01 2.39 15.66
N THR A 322 -9.16 1.17 16.19
CA THR A 322 -8.08 0.45 16.87
C THR A 322 -7.60 -0.71 15.97
N TRP A 323 -6.31 -0.80 15.80
CA TRP A 323 -5.61 -1.93 15.19
C TRP A 323 -4.95 -2.79 16.27
N CYS A 324 -5.01 -4.13 16.11
CA CYS A 324 -4.24 -5.09 16.91
C CYS A 324 -3.64 -6.16 16.00
N ASP A 325 -2.41 -6.59 16.31
CA ASP A 325 -1.76 -7.72 15.64
C ASP A 325 -1.01 -8.63 16.62
N GLY A 326 -0.26 -9.61 16.09
CA GLY A 326 0.44 -10.58 16.92
C GLY A 326 -0.47 -11.60 17.59
N GLY A 327 -1.67 -11.80 17.08
CA GLY A 327 -2.66 -12.72 17.66
C GLY A 327 -3.51 -12.08 18.77
N LEU A 328 -3.33 -10.79 19.05
CA LEU A 328 -4.25 -10.04 19.90
C LEU A 328 -5.59 -9.89 19.18
N ILE A 329 -6.68 -10.26 19.86
CA ILE A 329 -8.02 -10.15 19.35
C ILE A 329 -8.83 -9.14 20.18
N PRO A 330 -9.78 -8.41 19.57
CA PRO A 330 -10.70 -7.55 20.32
C PRO A 330 -11.52 -8.31 21.35
N TYR A 331 -11.99 -7.60 22.36
CA TYR A 331 -12.97 -8.17 23.30
C TYR A 331 -14.25 -8.56 22.56
N ARG A 332 -14.92 -9.59 23.08
CA ARG A 332 -16.16 -10.10 22.51
C ARG A 332 -17.21 -8.98 22.42
N PRO A 333 -17.78 -8.71 21.21
CA PRO A 333 -18.88 -7.78 21.07
C PRO A 333 -20.12 -8.25 21.88
N GLU A 334 -20.89 -7.30 22.44
CA GLU A 334 -22.06 -7.63 23.27
C GLU A 334 -23.10 -8.46 22.51
N LEU A 335 -23.36 -8.14 21.24
CA LEU A 335 -24.33 -8.85 20.40
C LEU A 335 -23.87 -10.27 19.98
N LEU A 336 -22.60 -10.61 20.15
CA LEU A 336 -22.12 -11.95 19.83
C LEU A 336 -22.64 -12.94 20.89
N GLU A 337 -23.31 -14.01 20.44
CA GLU A 337 -23.80 -15.06 21.34
C GLU A 337 -22.64 -15.71 22.12
N VAL A 338 -22.84 -16.00 23.39
CA VAL A 338 -21.86 -16.65 24.25
C VAL A 338 -21.45 -18.02 23.66
N GLY A 339 -20.16 -18.27 23.55
CA GLY A 339 -19.60 -19.51 22.97
C GLY A 339 -19.55 -19.54 21.46
N LYS A 340 -19.95 -18.48 20.78
CA LYS A 340 -19.72 -18.30 19.32
C LYS A 340 -18.46 -17.51 19.07
N ASP A 341 -17.81 -17.77 17.95
CA ASP A 341 -16.73 -16.96 17.41
C ASP A 341 -17.24 -16.00 16.31
N LEU A 342 -16.39 -15.07 15.88
CA LEU A 342 -16.73 -14.12 14.81
C LEU A 342 -16.72 -14.76 13.41
N ASN A 343 -16.40 -16.05 13.29
CA ASN A 343 -16.34 -16.78 12.02
C ASN A 343 -15.49 -16.06 10.94
N ILE A 344 -14.43 -15.43 11.35
CA ILE A 344 -13.44 -14.77 10.48
C ILE A 344 -12.06 -15.37 10.74
N SER A 345 -11.32 -15.66 9.68
CA SER A 345 -9.99 -16.28 9.73
C SER A 345 -8.92 -15.28 9.28
N GLY A 346 -7.78 -15.28 9.94
CA GLY A 346 -6.64 -14.39 9.61
C GLY A 346 -6.82 -12.95 10.07
N GLY A 347 -7.97 -12.61 10.69
CA GLY A 347 -8.32 -11.28 11.15
C GLY A 347 -9.47 -10.64 10.40
N GLY A 348 -9.81 -9.41 10.76
CA GLY A 348 -10.91 -8.65 10.17
C GLY A 348 -11.21 -7.38 10.96
N ALA A 349 -12.38 -6.83 10.73
CA ALA A 349 -12.87 -5.61 11.36
C ALA A 349 -14.26 -5.76 11.97
N ILE A 350 -14.47 -5.09 13.10
CA ILE A 350 -15.73 -5.00 13.83
C ILE A 350 -16.14 -3.53 13.87
N PHE A 351 -17.26 -3.18 13.25
CA PHE A 351 -17.82 -1.84 13.27
C PHE A 351 -18.97 -1.79 14.27
N TYR A 352 -18.83 -0.99 15.31
CA TYR A 352 -19.85 -0.81 16.33
C TYR A 352 -20.74 0.36 15.98
N GLY A 353 -21.95 0.07 15.54
CA GLY A 353 -22.96 1.06 15.19
C GLY A 353 -24.04 1.18 16.25
N THR A 354 -24.79 2.29 16.22
CA THR A 354 -25.89 2.56 17.18
C THR A 354 -27.10 1.65 16.99
N LYS A 355 -27.21 0.95 15.86
CA LYS A 355 -28.34 0.04 15.54
C LYS A 355 -27.94 -1.42 15.49
N ASP A 356 -26.71 -1.71 15.05
CA ASP A 356 -26.19 -3.06 14.85
C ASP A 356 -24.66 -3.06 14.82
N THR A 357 -24.05 -4.24 14.79
CA THR A 357 -22.60 -4.43 14.64
C THR A 357 -22.31 -5.13 13.30
N LEU A 358 -21.45 -4.53 12.48
CA LEU A 358 -21.02 -5.12 11.21
C LEU A 358 -19.65 -5.80 11.39
N ILE A 359 -19.56 -7.05 10.95
CA ILE A 359 -18.33 -7.82 10.89
C ILE A 359 -17.89 -7.90 9.43
N VAL A 360 -16.58 -7.67 9.20
CA VAL A 360 -15.95 -7.76 7.87
C VAL A 360 -14.67 -8.57 8.01
N GLY A 361 -14.53 -9.65 7.26
CA GLY A 361 -13.33 -10.50 7.28
C GLY A 361 -12.11 -9.85 6.60
N CYS A 362 -10.96 -10.51 6.73
CA CYS A 362 -9.75 -10.13 6.01
C CYS A 362 -10.03 -10.01 4.50
N TYR A 363 -9.40 -9.07 3.81
CA TYR A 363 -9.69 -8.70 2.41
C TYR A 363 -11.09 -8.15 2.15
N GLY A 364 -11.82 -7.76 3.18
CA GLY A 364 -13.21 -7.34 3.06
C GLY A 364 -14.21 -8.48 2.83
N GLU A 365 -13.81 -9.72 3.13
CA GLU A 365 -14.61 -10.90 2.82
C GLU A 365 -15.81 -11.06 3.76
N ARG A 366 -16.89 -11.64 3.21
CA ARG A 366 -18.06 -12.11 3.95
C ARG A 366 -18.60 -11.15 5.00
N PRO A 367 -18.96 -9.89 4.64
CA PRO A 367 -19.55 -8.98 5.61
C PRO A 367 -20.90 -9.52 6.08
N TYR A 368 -21.20 -9.38 7.38
CA TYR A 368 -22.50 -9.75 7.97
C TYR A 368 -22.81 -8.88 9.19
N LEU A 369 -24.11 -8.73 9.45
CA LEU A 369 -24.60 -8.08 10.67
C LEU A 369 -24.70 -9.09 11.82
N LEU A 370 -24.18 -8.71 12.97
CA LEU A 370 -24.07 -9.61 14.12
C LEU A 370 -25.44 -9.99 14.69
N SER A 371 -26.48 -9.15 14.53
CA SER A 371 -27.87 -9.48 14.83
C SER A 371 -28.48 -10.58 13.96
N GLY A 372 -27.80 -10.97 12.85
CA GLY A 372 -28.36 -11.88 11.85
C GLY A 372 -29.38 -11.25 10.90
N ARG A 373 -29.69 -9.96 11.05
CA ARG A 373 -30.56 -9.21 10.16
C ARG A 373 -29.97 -9.14 8.74
N LYS A 374 -30.78 -9.23 7.73
CA LYS A 374 -30.35 -9.03 6.34
C LYS A 374 -30.40 -7.53 5.99
N PRO A 375 -29.29 -6.93 5.54
CA PRO A 375 -29.28 -5.54 5.10
C PRO A 375 -30.13 -5.33 3.85
N ASN A 376 -30.70 -4.13 3.72
CA ASN A 376 -31.50 -3.73 2.57
C ASN A 376 -30.95 -2.44 1.93
N ALA A 377 -29.68 -2.47 1.56
CA ALA A 377 -28.99 -1.35 0.94
C ALA A 377 -28.98 -1.47 -0.60
N PRO A 378 -29.14 -0.36 -1.34
CA PRO A 378 -29.01 -0.36 -2.79
C PRO A 378 -27.55 -0.61 -3.20
N LYS A 379 -27.36 -1.30 -4.32
CA LYS A 379 -26.04 -1.49 -4.93
C LYS A 379 -25.61 -0.23 -5.69
N VAL A 380 -24.71 0.54 -5.13
CA VAL A 380 -24.22 1.81 -5.71
C VAL A 380 -22.74 1.79 -6.06
N CYS A 381 -21.96 0.88 -5.49
CA CYS A 381 -20.53 0.75 -5.78
C CYS A 381 -20.30 0.10 -7.13
N ARG A 382 -19.25 0.55 -7.83
CA ARG A 382 -18.80 -0.08 -9.07
C ARG A 382 -18.24 -1.47 -8.79
N ARG A 383 -18.71 -2.47 -9.52
CA ARG A 383 -18.18 -3.84 -9.45
C ARG A 383 -17.07 -4.03 -10.47
N VAL A 384 -16.02 -4.74 -10.06
CA VAL A 384 -14.91 -5.13 -10.91
C VAL A 384 -15.20 -6.50 -11.52
N PRO A 385 -15.32 -6.62 -12.84
CA PRO A 385 -15.89 -7.83 -13.45
C PRO A 385 -14.94 -9.02 -13.51
N VAL A 386 -13.61 -8.81 -13.50
CA VAL A 386 -12.63 -9.88 -13.67
C VAL A 386 -11.81 -10.05 -12.41
N ASN A 387 -10.80 -9.22 -12.22
CA ASN A 387 -9.94 -9.21 -11.04
C ASN A 387 -9.35 -7.81 -10.82
N HIS A 388 -8.71 -7.64 -9.67
CA HIS A 388 -8.12 -6.38 -9.27
C HIS A 388 -7.08 -5.84 -10.28
N GLN A 389 -6.21 -6.69 -10.80
CA GLN A 389 -5.16 -6.31 -11.74
C GLN A 389 -5.75 -5.90 -13.10
N ARG A 390 -6.80 -6.58 -13.55
CA ARG A 390 -7.49 -6.24 -14.82
C ARG A 390 -8.28 -4.93 -14.73
N ASP A 391 -8.70 -4.53 -13.54
CA ASP A 391 -9.28 -3.19 -13.32
C ASP A 391 -8.24 -2.09 -13.60
N TRP A 392 -6.99 -2.30 -13.24
CA TRP A 392 -5.91 -1.38 -13.58
C TRP A 392 -5.61 -1.36 -15.08
N VAL A 393 -5.51 -2.52 -15.73
CA VAL A 393 -5.31 -2.58 -17.20
C VAL A 393 -6.42 -1.86 -17.95
N ARG A 394 -7.69 -2.06 -17.53
CA ARG A 394 -8.84 -1.31 -18.07
C ARG A 394 -8.59 0.20 -17.98
N ALA A 395 -8.23 0.68 -16.79
CA ALA A 395 -7.99 2.10 -16.57
C ALA A 395 -6.78 2.64 -17.37
N CYS A 396 -5.74 1.83 -17.60
CA CYS A 396 -4.62 2.21 -18.45
C CYS A 396 -5.04 2.40 -19.93
N LEU A 397 -5.97 1.58 -20.38
CA LEU A 397 -6.46 1.59 -21.78
C LEU A 397 -7.61 2.59 -22.02
N GLU A 398 -8.19 3.17 -20.99
CA GLU A 398 -9.23 4.20 -21.12
C GLU A 398 -8.65 5.57 -21.49
N ASP A 399 -9.49 6.38 -22.12
CA ASP A 399 -9.14 7.77 -22.41
C ASP A 399 -8.91 8.54 -21.09
N PRO A 400 -7.79 9.28 -20.94
CA PRO A 400 -7.47 10.02 -19.72
C PRO A 400 -8.58 10.98 -19.25
N GLU A 401 -9.36 11.56 -20.17
CA GLU A 401 -10.41 12.55 -19.82
C GLU A 401 -11.67 11.86 -19.25
N THR A 402 -11.93 10.61 -19.62
CA THR A 402 -13.11 9.85 -19.20
C THR A 402 -12.80 8.66 -18.33
N ARG A 403 -11.51 8.48 -17.98
CA ARG A 403 -11.02 7.35 -17.19
C ARG A 403 -11.74 7.22 -15.86
N VAL A 404 -12.28 6.05 -15.61
CA VAL A 404 -12.83 5.69 -14.31
C VAL A 404 -11.68 5.21 -13.41
N LYS A 405 -11.56 5.80 -12.23
CA LYS A 405 -10.53 5.41 -11.25
C LYS A 405 -10.61 3.91 -10.94
N THR A 406 -9.48 3.34 -10.64
CA THR A 406 -9.37 1.95 -10.16
C THR A 406 -9.92 1.82 -8.75
N SER A 407 -10.12 0.59 -8.29
CA SER A 407 -10.65 0.30 -6.95
C SER A 407 -9.73 0.72 -5.80
N SER A 408 -8.46 0.96 -6.08
CA SER A 408 -7.43 1.42 -5.12
C SER A 408 -6.47 2.39 -5.81
N ASP A 409 -7.02 3.42 -6.46
CA ASP A 409 -6.25 4.51 -7.08
C ASP A 409 -5.43 5.25 -6.02
N PHE A 410 -4.26 5.77 -6.40
CA PHE A 410 -3.37 6.45 -5.44
C PHE A 410 -3.99 7.69 -4.79
N SER A 411 -5.05 8.25 -5.33
CA SER A 411 -5.80 9.32 -4.66
C SER A 411 -6.58 8.84 -3.42
N GLU A 412 -6.89 7.55 -3.31
CA GLU A 412 -7.47 6.89 -2.13
C GLU A 412 -6.39 6.10 -1.38
N ALA A 413 -5.62 5.29 -2.08
CA ALA A 413 -4.60 4.43 -1.50
C ALA A 413 -3.46 5.20 -0.82
N GLY A 414 -3.10 6.38 -1.33
CA GLY A 414 -2.05 7.21 -0.75
C GLY A 414 -2.42 7.74 0.64
N PRO A 415 -3.50 8.50 0.83
CA PRO A 415 -3.96 8.92 2.16
C PRO A 415 -4.24 7.75 3.10
N PHE A 416 -4.77 6.66 2.60
CA PHE A 416 -4.97 5.44 3.37
C PHE A 416 -3.64 4.84 3.87
N ASN A 417 -2.66 4.67 2.98
CA ASN A 417 -1.35 4.15 3.36
C ASN A 417 -0.59 5.11 4.29
N GLU A 418 -0.77 6.42 4.12
CA GLU A 418 -0.22 7.44 5.02
C GLU A 418 -0.69 7.20 6.47
N MET A 419 -1.99 6.94 6.68
CA MET A 419 -2.54 6.55 7.97
C MET A 419 -1.89 5.27 8.51
N VAL A 420 -1.76 4.24 7.69
CA VAL A 420 -1.19 2.94 8.09
C VAL A 420 0.25 3.10 8.57
N VAL A 421 1.11 3.76 7.79
CA VAL A 421 2.53 3.93 8.15
C VAL A 421 2.74 4.97 9.25
N MET A 422 1.81 5.89 9.47
CA MET A 422 1.77 6.74 10.67
C MET A 422 1.61 5.91 11.93
N GLY A 423 0.83 4.84 11.90
CA GLY A 423 0.73 3.87 13.00
C GLY A 423 2.07 3.25 13.35
N VAL A 424 2.92 2.94 12.35
CA VAL A 424 4.30 2.46 12.56
C VAL A 424 5.12 3.51 13.32
N VAL A 425 5.02 4.79 12.93
CA VAL A 425 5.71 5.89 13.63
C VAL A 425 5.22 6.00 15.07
N ALA A 426 3.91 5.91 15.30
CA ALA A 426 3.32 6.00 16.64
C ALA A 426 3.81 4.85 17.56
N VAL A 427 3.94 3.63 17.06
CA VAL A 427 4.52 2.51 17.80
C VAL A 427 5.99 2.79 18.15
N ARG A 428 6.78 3.27 17.20
CA ARG A 428 8.20 3.61 17.46
C ARG A 428 8.38 4.77 18.43
N LEU A 429 7.37 5.63 18.59
CA LEU A 429 7.33 6.75 19.54
C LEU A 429 6.58 6.42 20.84
N GLN A 430 6.18 5.16 21.07
CA GLN A 430 5.40 4.76 22.24
C GLN A 430 6.05 5.15 23.58
N GLY A 431 7.38 5.23 23.62
CA GLY A 431 8.13 5.65 24.82
C GLY A 431 7.83 7.08 25.29
N LEU A 432 7.22 7.93 24.46
CA LEU A 432 6.72 9.24 24.88
C LEU A 432 5.51 9.15 25.82
N ASN A 433 4.84 8.00 25.84
CA ASN A 433 3.66 7.73 26.68
C ASN A 433 2.58 8.81 26.56
N GLN A 434 2.30 9.27 25.35
CA GLN A 434 1.31 10.31 25.07
C GLN A 434 0.54 10.03 23.77
N ILE A 435 -0.62 10.65 23.63
CA ILE A 435 -1.35 10.71 22.38
C ILE A 435 -0.65 11.75 21.48
N LEU A 436 -0.38 11.38 20.24
CA LEU A 436 0.24 12.25 19.25
C LEU A 436 -0.85 12.97 18.45
N ASP A 437 -0.86 14.30 18.48
CA ASP A 437 -1.77 15.14 17.70
C ASP A 437 -1.19 15.37 16.31
N TRP A 438 -2.00 15.09 15.26
CA TRP A 438 -1.60 15.15 13.87
C TRP A 438 -2.28 16.26 13.08
N ASP A 439 -1.50 17.09 12.38
CA ASP A 439 -1.96 18.00 11.35
C ASP A 439 -1.74 17.36 9.97
N GLY A 440 -2.80 16.78 9.41
CA GLY A 440 -2.73 16.04 8.15
C GLY A 440 -2.42 16.93 6.94
N GLU A 441 -2.77 18.20 6.98
CA GLU A 441 -2.47 19.14 5.88
C GLU A 441 -0.98 19.48 5.85
N LYS A 442 -0.40 19.81 7.00
CA LYS A 442 1.01 20.11 7.15
C LYS A 442 1.90 18.87 7.18
N MET A 443 1.30 17.70 7.43
CA MET A 443 2.01 16.43 7.59
C MET A 443 3.02 16.49 8.76
N GLU A 444 2.55 16.95 9.93
CA GLU A 444 3.38 17.08 11.12
C GLU A 444 2.63 16.72 12.41
N PHE A 445 3.36 16.23 13.39
CA PHE A 445 2.87 16.15 14.76
C PHE A 445 3.04 17.49 15.47
N THR A 446 1.98 17.96 16.15
CA THR A 446 1.95 19.30 16.72
C THR A 446 2.33 19.35 18.21
N ASN A 447 2.40 18.21 18.89
CA ASN A 447 2.60 18.10 20.34
C ASN A 447 3.78 17.23 20.77
N ILE A 448 4.79 17.01 19.90
CA ILE A 448 5.95 16.20 20.23
C ILE A 448 7.12 17.06 20.74
N PRO A 449 7.94 16.52 21.68
CA PRO A 449 9.12 17.21 22.17
C PRO A 449 10.20 17.32 21.07
N ALA A 450 10.99 18.40 21.14
CA ALA A 450 12.12 18.62 20.23
C ALA A 450 13.36 17.76 20.60
N ASP A 451 13.14 16.49 20.93
CA ASP A 451 14.19 15.54 21.28
C ASP A 451 14.87 14.93 20.05
N ALA A 452 16.16 14.63 20.16
CA ALA A 452 16.94 14.10 19.03
C ALA A 452 16.49 12.70 18.61
N THR A 453 16.12 11.85 19.57
CA THR A 453 15.64 10.48 19.29
C THR A 453 14.28 10.52 18.58
N VAL A 454 13.37 11.37 19.08
CA VAL A 454 12.07 11.59 18.44
C VAL A 454 12.25 12.11 17.01
N ARG A 455 13.12 13.10 16.82
CA ARG A 455 13.44 13.62 15.49
C ARG A 455 14.03 12.57 14.55
N SER A 456 14.85 11.65 15.07
CA SER A 456 15.40 10.55 14.26
C SER A 456 14.30 9.62 13.76
N VAL A 457 13.36 9.21 14.63
CA VAL A 457 12.22 8.35 14.26
C VAL A 457 11.32 9.06 13.24
N ILE A 458 11.03 10.34 13.46
CA ILE A 458 10.21 11.14 12.53
C ILE A 458 10.94 11.29 11.19
N LYS A 459 12.22 11.58 11.20
CA LYS A 459 13.02 11.69 9.98
C LYS A 459 12.99 10.39 9.18
N ASP A 460 13.12 9.24 9.82
CA ASP A 460 13.05 7.95 9.16
C ASP A 460 11.64 7.63 8.62
N GLY A 461 10.59 8.03 9.35
CA GLY A 461 9.19 7.84 8.93
C GLY A 461 8.63 8.92 7.99
N PHE A 462 9.24 10.11 7.92
CA PHE A 462 8.72 11.27 7.20
C PHE A 462 9.69 11.87 6.17
N SER A 463 10.95 11.46 6.14
CA SER A 463 11.91 11.97 5.16
C SER A 463 12.46 10.87 4.26
N ILE A 464 12.89 11.29 3.12
CA ILE A 464 13.64 10.47 2.17
C ILE A 464 15.13 10.49 2.56
#